data_e9ec22e202288f9685af681812f4b215
#
_entry.id   e9ec22e202288f9685af681812f4b215
#
_cell.length_a   1.000
_cell.length_b   1.000
_cell.length_c   1.000
_cell.angle_alpha   90.00
_cell.angle_beta   90.00
_cell.angle_gamma   90.00
#
_symmetry.space_group_name_H-M   'P 1'
#
loop_
_entity.id
_entity.type
_entity.pdbx_description
1 polymer ?
#
loop_
_entity_poly.entity_id
_entity_poly.type
_entity_poly.pdbx_seq_one_letter_code
_entity_poly.pdbx_strand_id
1 'polypeptide(L)'
;MKRKPRRQVTSQTHETVAVVLQVREGTLQVLLWRRALPPAKGRWALPGGRLEATEKLEPSIRRHLAAKVDIRELSHLEQLETRADPRTGRVTTAYLGLVRTGLDPTVPEDTRWHPVASLPPTAFDYGAFALAGRERLRAKLSYTNIGFALAPEVFTISELRDLYVAALGHEVSATNLQRVLLRRGVLVPTGLQRAPGRAGGRPAAVYRFGSKRLEITDQFAVLRPPG
;
A
#
# COMPACT_ATOMS: atom_id res chain seq x y z
N MET A 1 -13.65 55.50 13.18
CA MET A 1 -14.09 54.17 12.67
C MET A 1 -12.85 53.38 12.26
N LYS A 2 -12.38 52.41 13.08
CA LYS A 2 -11.22 51.55 12.76
C LYS A 2 -11.70 50.43 11.86
N ARG A 3 -11.22 50.36 10.62
CA ARG A 3 -11.45 49.25 9.67
C ARG A 3 -10.84 47.95 10.27
N LYS A 4 -11.70 46.93 10.52
CA LYS A 4 -11.23 45.59 10.85
C LYS A 4 -10.38 45.05 9.71
N PRO A 5 -9.21 44.41 10.00
CA PRO A 5 -8.40 43.81 8.97
C PRO A 5 -9.19 42.68 8.29
N ARG A 6 -9.25 42.72 6.94
CA ARG A 6 -9.80 41.66 6.10
C ARG A 6 -8.96 40.39 6.38
N ARG A 7 -9.59 39.38 6.96
CA ARG A 7 -9.01 38.03 7.08
C ARG A 7 -8.61 37.60 5.65
N GLN A 8 -7.32 37.52 5.38
CA GLN A 8 -6.82 36.88 4.16
C GLN A 8 -7.33 35.45 4.18
N VAL A 9 -8.23 35.12 3.28
CA VAL A 9 -8.60 33.73 2.98
C VAL A 9 -7.35 33.12 2.32
N THR A 10 -6.51 32.48 3.12
CA THR A 10 -5.44 31.61 2.59
C THR A 10 -6.13 30.57 1.74
N SER A 11 -5.85 30.56 0.44
CA SER A 11 -6.40 29.56 -0.48
C SER A 11 -5.99 28.19 0.02
N GLN A 12 -6.96 27.44 0.49
CA GLN A 12 -6.78 26.08 0.98
C GLN A 12 -6.25 25.22 -0.18
N THR A 13 -5.06 24.66 -0.03
CA THR A 13 -4.45 23.79 -1.05
C THR A 13 -4.79 22.35 -0.72
N HIS A 14 -5.46 21.66 -1.62
CA HIS A 14 -5.74 20.23 -1.47
C HIS A 14 -4.76 19.42 -2.33
N GLU A 15 -4.11 18.43 -1.71
CA GLU A 15 -3.19 17.51 -2.37
C GLU A 15 -3.68 16.07 -2.22
N THR A 16 -3.44 15.25 -3.23
CA THR A 16 -3.59 13.80 -3.15
C THR A 16 -2.21 13.16 -3.17
N VAL A 17 -1.97 12.19 -2.28
CA VAL A 17 -0.72 11.42 -2.21
C VAL A 17 -1.02 9.93 -2.11
N ALA A 18 -0.08 9.07 -2.51
CA ALA A 18 -0.25 7.63 -2.41
C ALA A 18 0.85 6.98 -1.57
N VAL A 19 0.45 6.15 -0.64
CA VAL A 19 1.29 5.14 0.02
C VAL A 19 1.25 3.90 -0.86
N VAL A 20 2.20 3.79 -1.78
CA VAL A 20 2.30 2.62 -2.67
C VAL A 20 3.18 1.59 -2.00
N LEU A 21 2.60 0.42 -1.68
CA LEU A 21 3.28 -0.68 -0.98
C LEU A 21 3.47 -1.88 -1.90
N GLN A 22 4.61 -2.55 -1.74
CA GLN A 22 4.95 -3.83 -2.37
C GLN A 22 5.81 -4.66 -1.42
N VAL A 23 5.68 -5.98 -1.45
CA VAL A 23 6.65 -6.88 -0.82
C VAL A 23 7.78 -7.13 -1.83
N ARG A 24 8.98 -6.71 -1.48
CA ARG A 24 10.22 -6.84 -2.26
C ARG A 24 11.31 -7.42 -1.37
N GLU A 25 12.05 -8.41 -1.86
CA GLU A 25 13.19 -9.00 -1.13
C GLU A 25 12.83 -9.39 0.32
N GLY A 26 11.65 -9.99 0.50
CA GLY A 26 11.17 -10.43 1.81
C GLY A 26 10.77 -9.31 2.78
N THR A 27 10.67 -8.05 2.33
CA THR A 27 10.28 -6.91 3.18
C THR A 27 9.14 -6.09 2.57
N LEU A 28 8.29 -5.50 3.42
CA LEU A 28 7.28 -4.54 2.98
C LEU A 28 7.95 -3.20 2.71
N GLN A 29 7.89 -2.74 1.47
CA GLN A 29 8.51 -1.50 1.02
C GLN A 29 7.46 -0.50 0.54
N VAL A 30 7.78 0.79 0.69
CA VAL A 30 7.00 1.92 0.19
C VAL A 30 7.77 2.64 -0.90
N LEU A 31 7.07 3.06 -1.95
CA LEU A 31 7.64 3.86 -3.02
C LEU A 31 7.72 5.33 -2.60
N LEU A 32 8.91 5.90 -2.65
CA LEU A 32 9.17 7.30 -2.38
C LEU A 32 9.95 7.92 -3.55
N TRP A 33 9.71 9.21 -3.80
CA TRP A 33 10.46 10.00 -4.77
C TRP A 33 11.19 11.17 -4.09
N ARG A 34 12.31 11.60 -4.65
CA ARG A 34 13.12 12.67 -4.08
C ARG A 34 12.68 14.03 -4.61
N ARG A 35 12.29 14.93 -3.73
CA ARG A 35 11.78 16.25 -4.12
C ARG A 35 12.90 17.10 -4.75
N ALA A 36 12.65 17.62 -5.95
CA ALA A 36 13.60 18.52 -6.64
C ALA A 36 13.45 20.00 -6.20
N LEU A 37 12.25 20.39 -5.68
CA LEU A 37 11.90 21.80 -5.43
C LEU A 37 11.53 22.05 -3.96
N PRO A 38 11.70 23.29 -3.46
CA PRO A 38 11.13 23.75 -2.19
C PRO A 38 9.59 23.62 -2.15
N PRO A 39 9.00 23.53 -0.96
CA PRO A 39 9.64 23.25 0.32
C PRO A 39 10.12 21.82 0.41
N ALA A 40 11.09 21.55 1.29
CA ALA A 40 11.66 20.22 1.55
C ALA A 40 12.41 19.59 0.36
N LYS A 41 13.15 20.42 -0.43
CA LYS A 41 14.07 19.95 -1.48
C LYS A 41 15.04 18.88 -0.94
N GLY A 42 15.26 17.80 -1.69
CA GLY A 42 16.15 16.70 -1.35
C GLY A 42 15.57 15.69 -0.34
N ARG A 43 14.41 15.95 0.27
CA ARG A 43 13.70 14.99 1.14
C ARG A 43 12.90 13.98 0.32
N TRP A 44 12.72 12.79 0.88
CA TRP A 44 11.87 11.77 0.31
C TRP A 44 10.40 12.11 0.53
N ALA A 45 9.56 11.83 -0.43
CA ALA A 45 8.14 12.16 -0.41
C ALA A 45 7.29 11.04 -0.99
N LEU A 46 6.04 10.94 -0.55
CA LEU A 46 5.05 10.12 -1.21
C LEU A 46 4.73 10.71 -2.59
N PRO A 47 4.57 9.86 -3.63
CA PRO A 47 4.12 10.34 -4.94
C PRO A 47 2.73 10.95 -4.81
N GLY A 48 2.52 12.09 -5.47
CA GLY A 48 1.28 12.83 -5.40
C GLY A 48 1.46 14.29 -5.79
N GLY A 49 0.43 15.09 -5.60
CA GLY A 49 0.47 16.52 -5.90
C GLY A 49 -0.88 17.20 -5.73
N ARG A 50 -0.96 18.41 -6.26
CA ARG A 50 -2.14 19.26 -6.12
C ARG A 50 -3.35 18.66 -6.85
N LEU A 51 -4.50 18.69 -6.17
CA LEU A 51 -5.81 18.43 -6.77
C LEU A 51 -6.19 19.62 -7.66
N GLU A 52 -6.62 19.36 -8.89
CA GLU A 52 -7.15 20.38 -9.79
C GLU A 52 -8.61 20.74 -9.44
N ALA A 53 -9.05 21.95 -9.78
CA ALA A 53 -10.31 22.50 -9.31
C ALA A 53 -11.55 21.65 -9.65
N THR A 54 -11.53 20.94 -10.77
CA THR A 54 -12.65 20.11 -11.26
C THR A 54 -12.37 18.61 -11.21
N GLU A 55 -11.22 18.23 -10.64
CA GLU A 55 -10.76 16.83 -10.63
C GLU A 55 -11.30 16.09 -9.41
N LYS A 56 -11.69 14.82 -9.60
CA LYS A 56 -12.01 13.93 -8.49
C LYS A 56 -10.72 13.41 -7.83
N LEU A 57 -10.78 13.05 -6.55
CA LEU A 57 -9.61 12.63 -5.77
C LEU A 57 -8.90 11.40 -6.36
N GLU A 58 -9.64 10.35 -6.74
CA GLU A 58 -9.02 9.13 -7.29
C GLU A 58 -8.38 9.35 -8.68
N PRO A 59 -9.01 10.00 -9.65
CA PRO A 59 -8.34 10.42 -10.89
C PRO A 59 -7.08 11.25 -10.65
N SER A 60 -7.10 12.18 -9.70
CA SER A 60 -5.94 13.00 -9.35
C SER A 60 -4.75 12.14 -8.93
N ILE A 61 -4.96 11.21 -7.99
CA ILE A 61 -3.85 10.37 -7.53
C ILE A 61 -3.32 9.44 -8.62
N ARG A 62 -4.20 8.88 -9.46
CA ARG A 62 -3.77 8.05 -10.60
C ARG A 62 -2.93 8.85 -11.60
N ARG A 63 -3.33 10.08 -11.92
CA ARG A 63 -2.56 11.01 -12.77
C ARG A 63 -1.18 11.28 -12.19
N HIS A 64 -1.10 11.57 -10.90
CA HIS A 64 0.17 11.83 -10.24
C HIS A 64 1.09 10.62 -10.18
N LEU A 65 0.55 9.43 -9.96
CA LEU A 65 1.33 8.18 -9.98
C LEU A 65 1.91 7.90 -11.35
N ALA A 66 1.10 8.04 -12.41
CA ALA A 66 1.58 7.86 -13.78
C ALA A 66 2.63 8.90 -14.18
N ALA A 67 2.41 10.18 -13.83
CA ALA A 67 3.27 11.27 -14.27
C ALA A 67 4.60 11.36 -13.50
N LYS A 68 4.64 10.98 -12.21
CA LYS A 68 5.81 11.19 -11.35
C LYS A 68 6.64 9.95 -11.12
N VAL A 69 6.03 8.80 -11.06
CA VAL A 69 6.72 7.55 -10.69
C VAL A 69 6.43 6.41 -11.66
N ASP A 70 5.78 6.72 -12.77
CA ASP A 70 5.38 5.79 -13.84
C ASP A 70 4.60 4.54 -13.38
N ILE A 71 3.89 4.66 -12.27
CA ILE A 71 2.99 3.62 -11.78
C ILE A 71 1.62 3.80 -12.43
N ARG A 72 1.29 2.94 -13.40
CA ARG A 72 0.02 2.97 -14.14
C ARG A 72 -0.96 1.91 -13.67
N GLU A 73 -0.44 0.80 -13.14
CA GLU A 73 -1.24 -0.33 -12.69
C GLU A 73 -1.03 -0.58 -11.20
N LEU A 74 -2.14 -0.57 -10.48
CA LEU A 74 -2.22 -0.97 -9.08
C LEU A 74 -3.18 -2.14 -8.95
N SER A 75 -2.80 -3.14 -8.19
CA SER A 75 -3.68 -4.29 -7.90
C SER A 75 -4.81 -3.91 -6.95
N HIS A 76 -4.62 -2.84 -6.15
CA HIS A 76 -5.63 -2.25 -5.28
C HIS A 76 -5.31 -0.77 -5.06
N LEU A 77 -6.35 0.06 -4.97
CA LEU A 77 -6.27 1.46 -4.58
C LEU A 77 -7.50 1.82 -3.74
N GLU A 78 -7.27 2.40 -2.56
CA GLU A 78 -8.35 2.90 -1.70
C GLU A 78 -7.93 4.18 -0.98
N GLN A 79 -8.89 5.02 -0.61
CA GLN A 79 -8.62 6.17 0.24
C GLN A 79 -8.22 5.69 1.64
N LEU A 80 -7.10 6.19 2.14
CA LEU A 80 -6.54 5.83 3.44
C LEU A 80 -7.09 6.77 4.53
N GLU A 81 -6.74 8.04 4.43
CA GLU A 81 -7.15 9.09 5.39
C GLU A 81 -6.95 10.49 4.79
N THR A 82 -7.55 11.48 5.41
CA THR A 82 -7.35 12.89 5.08
C THR A 82 -6.89 13.65 6.31
N ARG A 83 -5.83 14.45 6.17
CA ARG A 83 -5.29 15.31 7.24
C ARG A 83 -5.22 16.76 6.77
N ALA A 84 -5.48 17.67 7.70
CA ALA A 84 -5.27 19.10 7.50
C ALA A 84 -4.09 19.58 8.36
N ASP A 85 -3.18 20.35 7.77
CA ASP A 85 -2.14 21.05 8.52
C ASP A 85 -2.63 22.46 8.87
N PRO A 86 -2.97 22.73 10.14
CA PRO A 86 -3.53 24.02 10.54
C PRO A 86 -2.54 25.18 10.39
N ARG A 87 -1.22 24.91 10.32
CA ARG A 87 -0.18 25.93 10.17
C ARG A 87 -0.08 26.43 8.73
N THR A 88 -0.32 25.56 7.77
CA THR A 88 -0.17 25.87 6.33
C THR A 88 -1.50 25.98 5.59
N GLY A 89 -2.60 25.53 6.18
CA GLY A 89 -3.90 25.41 5.53
C GLY A 89 -3.95 24.31 4.46
N ARG A 90 -2.91 23.46 4.38
CA ARG A 90 -2.84 22.35 3.42
C ARG A 90 -3.70 21.19 3.89
N VAL A 91 -4.57 20.69 3.02
CA VAL A 91 -5.31 19.45 3.18
C VAL A 91 -4.66 18.39 2.31
N THR A 92 -4.36 17.22 2.88
CA THR A 92 -3.74 16.10 2.17
C THR A 92 -4.64 14.88 2.31
N THR A 93 -5.12 14.34 1.18
CA THR A 93 -5.81 13.04 1.12
C THR A 93 -4.82 11.98 0.65
N ALA A 94 -4.55 11.02 1.51
CA ALA A 94 -3.69 9.88 1.22
C ALA A 94 -4.50 8.69 0.73
N TYR A 95 -3.93 7.95 -0.23
CA TYR A 95 -4.44 6.68 -0.75
C TYR A 95 -3.47 5.55 -0.42
N LEU A 96 -4.00 4.37 -0.15
CA LEU A 96 -3.23 3.13 -0.10
C LEU A 96 -3.29 2.47 -1.47
N GLY A 97 -2.12 2.33 -2.11
CA GLY A 97 -1.94 1.60 -3.36
C GLY A 97 -1.12 0.33 -3.13
N LEU A 98 -1.51 -0.78 -3.75
CA LEU A 98 -0.78 -2.04 -3.66
C LEU A 98 -0.29 -2.48 -5.03
N VAL A 99 0.97 -2.88 -5.09
CA VAL A 99 1.62 -3.48 -6.27
C VAL A 99 1.92 -4.94 -5.96
N ARG A 100 1.58 -5.82 -6.89
CA ARG A 100 1.80 -7.27 -6.76
C ARG A 100 3.28 -7.60 -6.76
N THR A 101 3.70 -8.52 -5.89
CA THR A 101 5.05 -9.10 -5.91
C THR A 101 5.33 -9.76 -7.26
N GLY A 102 6.53 -9.55 -7.77
CA GLY A 102 6.94 -10.05 -9.10
C GLY A 102 6.67 -9.06 -10.24
N LEU A 103 5.89 -8.00 -10.02
CA LEU A 103 5.90 -6.84 -10.90
C LEU A 103 7.07 -5.95 -10.51
N ASP A 104 7.86 -5.54 -11.49
CA ASP A 104 8.97 -4.60 -11.29
C ASP A 104 8.75 -3.34 -12.13
N PRO A 105 7.96 -2.38 -11.63
CA PRO A 105 7.71 -1.16 -12.35
C PRO A 105 9.02 -0.41 -12.58
N THR A 106 9.25 0.02 -13.80
CA THR A 106 10.35 0.93 -14.12
C THR A 106 10.06 2.28 -13.51
N VAL A 107 10.85 2.67 -12.52
CA VAL A 107 10.67 3.95 -11.82
C VAL A 107 11.77 4.94 -12.21
N PRO A 108 11.51 6.27 -12.18
CA PRO A 108 12.51 7.30 -12.43
C PRO A 108 13.70 7.23 -11.46
N GLU A 109 14.86 7.80 -11.86
CA GLU A 109 16.09 7.77 -11.07
C GLU A 109 15.98 8.43 -9.69
N ASP A 110 15.07 9.38 -9.53
CA ASP A 110 14.78 10.05 -8.26
C ASP A 110 13.77 9.29 -7.38
N THR A 111 13.33 8.12 -7.81
CA THR A 111 12.32 7.30 -7.16
C THR A 111 12.91 5.96 -6.70
N ARG A 112 12.60 5.53 -5.47
CA ARG A 112 13.11 4.28 -4.89
C ARG A 112 12.09 3.63 -3.96
N TRP A 113 12.20 2.32 -3.85
CA TRP A 113 11.53 1.54 -2.82
C TRP A 113 12.34 1.57 -1.52
N HIS A 114 11.66 1.80 -0.40
CA HIS A 114 12.27 1.86 0.94
C HIS A 114 11.52 0.95 1.91
N PRO A 115 12.22 0.18 2.75
CA PRO A 115 11.56 -0.62 3.79
C PRO A 115 10.73 0.28 4.71
N VAL A 116 9.45 -0.08 4.94
CA VAL A 116 8.57 0.71 5.81
C VAL A 116 9.05 0.69 7.26
N ALA A 117 9.79 -0.35 7.65
CA ALA A 117 10.37 -0.47 9.00
C ALA A 117 11.52 0.52 9.26
N SER A 118 12.18 1.04 8.21
CA SER A 118 13.33 1.94 8.31
C SER A 118 13.24 3.07 7.28
N LEU A 119 12.20 3.92 7.43
CA LEU A 119 11.96 5.03 6.52
C LEU A 119 13.08 6.06 6.58
N PRO A 120 13.55 6.57 5.43
CA PRO A 120 14.45 7.71 5.40
C PRO A 120 13.72 8.98 5.88
N PRO A 121 14.44 10.08 6.17
CA PRO A 121 13.82 11.36 6.49
C PRO A 121 12.89 11.84 5.38
N THR A 122 11.60 11.89 5.67
CA THR A 122 10.55 12.28 4.72
C THR A 122 10.25 13.78 4.77
N ALA A 123 9.69 14.30 3.68
CA ALA A 123 9.09 15.62 3.65
C ALA A 123 7.76 15.60 4.43
N PHE A 124 7.43 16.72 5.07
CA PHE A 124 6.17 16.89 5.79
C PHE A 124 5.90 15.74 6.79
N ASP A 125 4.66 15.30 6.90
CA ASP A 125 4.20 14.16 7.70
C ASP A 125 4.07 12.85 6.90
N TYR A 126 4.73 12.75 5.74
CA TYR A 126 4.58 11.61 4.83
C TYR A 126 5.04 10.27 5.41
N GLY A 127 6.00 10.29 6.34
CA GLY A 127 6.35 9.09 7.10
C GLY A 127 5.18 8.55 7.92
N ALA A 128 4.40 9.43 8.53
CA ALA A 128 3.21 9.03 9.30
C ALA A 128 2.12 8.43 8.40
N PHE A 129 1.90 8.95 7.17
CA PHE A 129 1.01 8.32 6.19
C PHE A 129 1.51 6.93 5.76
N ALA A 130 2.83 6.77 5.55
CA ALA A 130 3.40 5.47 5.18
C ALA A 130 3.15 4.42 6.27
N LEU A 131 3.32 4.78 7.54
CA LEU A 131 3.01 3.93 8.68
C LEU A 131 1.51 3.62 8.78
N ALA A 132 0.64 4.61 8.60
CA ALA A 132 -0.81 4.40 8.57
C ALA A 132 -1.24 3.44 7.46
N GLY A 133 -0.61 3.53 6.27
CA GLY A 133 -0.85 2.59 5.16
C GLY A 133 -0.44 1.16 5.51
N ARG A 134 0.70 0.97 6.17
CA ARG A 134 1.11 -0.34 6.70
C ARG A 134 0.09 -0.90 7.68
N GLU A 135 -0.34 -0.12 8.64
CA GLU A 135 -1.33 -0.58 9.65
C GLU A 135 -2.68 -0.89 9.00
N ARG A 136 -3.13 -0.11 8.02
CA ARG A 136 -4.33 -0.41 7.23
C ARG A 136 -4.21 -1.75 6.51
N LEU A 137 -3.07 -2.01 5.86
CA LEU A 137 -2.81 -3.28 5.18
C LEU A 137 -2.84 -4.45 6.16
N ARG A 138 -2.15 -4.33 7.30
CA ARG A 138 -2.13 -5.35 8.35
C ARG A 138 -3.52 -5.69 8.87
N ALA A 139 -4.31 -4.67 9.17
CA ALA A 139 -5.69 -4.85 9.61
C ALA A 139 -6.51 -5.60 8.54
N LYS A 140 -6.44 -5.19 7.27
CA LYS A 140 -7.19 -5.82 6.19
C LYS A 140 -6.78 -7.28 5.92
N LEU A 141 -5.51 -7.63 6.05
CA LEU A 141 -5.04 -9.02 5.90
C LEU A 141 -5.70 -9.96 6.90
N SER A 142 -6.15 -9.45 8.06
CA SER A 142 -6.78 -10.28 9.08
C SER A 142 -8.24 -10.67 8.77
N TYR A 143 -8.99 -9.86 8.01
CA TYR A 143 -10.43 -10.10 7.80
C TYR A 143 -10.90 -10.03 6.35
N THR A 144 -10.01 -9.70 5.39
CA THR A 144 -10.33 -9.63 3.97
C THR A 144 -9.43 -10.54 3.14
N ASN A 145 -9.72 -10.60 1.83
CA ASN A 145 -8.88 -11.27 0.86
C ASN A 145 -7.78 -10.38 0.28
N ILE A 146 -7.46 -9.22 0.84
CA ILE A 146 -6.57 -8.19 0.24
C ILE A 146 -5.18 -8.71 -0.17
N GLY A 147 -4.77 -9.87 0.36
CA GLY A 147 -3.54 -10.55 -0.06
C GLY A 147 -3.45 -10.78 -1.56
N PHE A 148 -4.59 -10.81 -2.30
CA PHE A 148 -4.61 -10.90 -3.76
C PHE A 148 -3.85 -9.75 -4.44
N ALA A 149 -3.84 -8.59 -3.81
CA ALA A 149 -3.20 -7.40 -4.35
C ALA A 149 -1.68 -7.36 -4.13
N LEU A 150 -1.17 -8.24 -3.27
CA LEU A 150 0.27 -8.39 -2.99
C LEU A 150 0.86 -9.64 -3.65
N ALA A 151 0.12 -10.75 -3.66
CA ALA A 151 0.61 -12.04 -4.14
C ALA A 151 0.73 -12.09 -5.67
N PRO A 152 1.65 -12.90 -6.22
CA PRO A 152 1.66 -13.22 -7.63
C PRO A 152 0.37 -13.95 -8.04
N GLU A 153 0.16 -14.17 -9.34
CA GLU A 153 -1.08 -14.80 -9.84
C GLU A 153 -1.29 -16.21 -9.32
N VAL A 154 -0.18 -16.95 -9.22
CA VAL A 154 -0.14 -18.31 -8.68
C VAL A 154 1.04 -18.45 -7.73
N PHE A 155 0.84 -19.17 -6.65
CA PHE A 155 1.82 -19.30 -5.58
C PHE A 155 1.67 -20.63 -4.80
N THR A 156 2.71 -21.04 -4.12
CA THR A 156 2.69 -22.08 -3.10
C THR A 156 2.31 -21.46 -1.74
N ILE A 157 1.88 -22.28 -0.78
CA ILE A 157 1.60 -21.79 0.58
C ILE A 157 2.85 -21.21 1.26
N SER A 158 4.02 -21.74 0.99
CA SER A 158 5.27 -21.19 1.53
C SER A 158 5.53 -19.77 1.02
N GLU A 159 5.40 -19.53 -0.29
CA GLU A 159 5.54 -18.19 -0.87
C GLU A 159 4.50 -17.21 -0.32
N LEU A 160 3.26 -17.66 -0.17
CA LEU A 160 2.21 -16.83 0.43
C LEU A 160 2.51 -16.52 1.90
N ARG A 161 3.01 -17.52 2.67
CA ARG A 161 3.43 -17.30 4.05
C ARG A 161 4.52 -16.23 4.15
N ASP A 162 5.56 -16.33 3.32
CA ASP A 162 6.67 -15.36 3.33
C ASP A 162 6.18 -13.93 3.02
N LEU A 163 5.25 -13.81 2.09
CA LEU A 163 4.58 -12.55 1.78
C LEU A 163 3.79 -12.00 2.99
N TYR A 164 3.04 -12.86 3.68
CA TYR A 164 2.29 -12.46 4.87
C TYR A 164 3.22 -12.07 6.04
N VAL A 165 4.31 -12.81 6.24
CA VAL A 165 5.34 -12.46 7.25
C VAL A 165 5.93 -11.08 6.95
N ALA A 166 6.29 -10.81 5.70
CA ALA A 166 6.81 -9.50 5.29
C ALA A 166 5.80 -8.36 5.50
N ALA A 167 4.54 -8.57 5.16
CA ALA A 167 3.49 -7.57 5.29
C ALA A 167 3.07 -7.33 6.75
N LEU A 168 2.93 -8.40 7.54
CA LEU A 168 2.51 -8.34 8.94
C LEU A 168 3.66 -7.95 9.89
N GLY A 169 4.91 -8.29 9.51
CA GLY A 169 6.09 -8.01 10.34
C GLY A 169 6.28 -8.97 11.51
N HIS A 170 5.63 -10.13 11.49
CA HIS A 170 5.78 -11.22 12.48
C HIS A 170 5.58 -12.58 11.81
N GLU A 171 6.05 -13.63 12.46
CA GLU A 171 5.96 -15.00 11.97
C GLU A 171 4.51 -15.49 11.84
N VAL A 172 4.25 -16.23 10.75
CA VAL A 172 2.96 -16.84 10.44
C VAL A 172 3.17 -18.32 10.14
N SER A 173 2.38 -19.19 10.78
CA SER A 173 2.40 -20.62 10.46
C SER A 173 1.78 -20.88 9.08
N ALA A 174 2.53 -21.53 8.18
CA ALA A 174 2.05 -21.90 6.84
C ALA A 174 0.79 -22.78 6.91
N THR A 175 0.78 -23.76 7.80
CA THR A 175 -0.38 -24.68 8.02
C THR A 175 -1.61 -23.90 8.48
N ASN A 176 -1.45 -22.99 9.44
CA ASN A 176 -2.56 -22.18 9.93
C ASN A 176 -3.07 -21.21 8.87
N LEU A 177 -2.17 -20.54 8.15
CA LEU A 177 -2.52 -19.65 7.05
C LEU A 177 -3.34 -20.38 5.99
N GLN A 178 -2.85 -21.53 5.51
CA GLN A 178 -3.56 -22.35 4.53
C GLN A 178 -4.94 -22.73 5.02
N ARG A 179 -5.05 -23.28 6.24
CA ARG A 179 -6.32 -23.71 6.84
C ARG A 179 -7.32 -22.56 6.93
N VAL A 180 -6.88 -21.39 7.38
CA VAL A 180 -7.74 -20.20 7.53
C VAL A 180 -8.23 -19.69 6.18
N LEU A 181 -7.34 -19.54 5.20
CA LEU A 181 -7.69 -18.97 3.90
C LEU A 181 -8.53 -19.93 3.05
N LEU A 182 -8.30 -21.25 3.13
CA LEU A 182 -9.16 -22.26 2.49
C LEU A 182 -10.55 -22.27 3.13
N ARG A 183 -10.66 -22.27 4.46
CA ARG A 183 -11.94 -22.23 5.17
C ARG A 183 -12.75 -20.98 4.82
N ARG A 184 -12.09 -19.85 4.56
CA ARG A 184 -12.73 -18.60 4.15
C ARG A 184 -13.07 -18.55 2.64
N GLY A 185 -12.76 -19.61 1.88
CA GLY A 185 -12.97 -19.64 0.42
C GLY A 185 -12.08 -18.67 -0.36
N VAL A 186 -11.01 -18.15 0.26
CA VAL A 186 -10.11 -17.14 -0.34
C VAL A 186 -9.18 -17.76 -1.36
N LEU A 187 -8.70 -18.98 -1.12
CA LEU A 187 -7.78 -19.71 -1.98
C LEU A 187 -8.47 -20.77 -2.81
N VAL A 188 -8.06 -20.88 -4.07
CA VAL A 188 -8.51 -21.91 -5.02
C VAL A 188 -7.29 -22.72 -5.44
N PRO A 189 -7.32 -24.07 -5.29
CA PRO A 189 -6.28 -24.93 -5.84
C PRO A 189 -6.27 -24.83 -7.37
N THR A 190 -5.10 -24.81 -7.99
CA THR A 190 -4.98 -24.76 -9.45
C THR A 190 -4.88 -26.14 -10.09
N GLY A 191 -4.66 -27.20 -9.29
CA GLY A 191 -4.33 -28.55 -9.76
C GLY A 191 -2.84 -28.70 -10.15
N LEU A 192 -2.10 -27.59 -10.22
CA LEU A 192 -0.68 -27.61 -10.54
C LEU A 192 0.18 -27.94 -9.32
N GLN A 193 1.36 -28.45 -9.58
CA GLN A 193 2.39 -28.64 -8.58
C GLN A 193 3.69 -27.95 -9.02
N ARG A 194 4.41 -27.38 -8.07
CA ARG A 194 5.74 -26.81 -8.29
C ARG A 194 6.77 -27.82 -7.84
N ALA A 195 7.76 -28.08 -8.69
CA ALA A 195 8.87 -28.97 -8.36
C ALA A 195 9.60 -28.48 -7.09
N PRO A 196 10.14 -29.38 -6.27
CA PRO A 196 10.90 -29.00 -5.09
C PRO A 196 12.15 -28.21 -5.53
N GLY A 197 12.58 -27.26 -4.68
CA GLY A 197 13.82 -26.53 -4.89
C GLY A 197 15.06 -27.42 -4.75
N ARG A 198 16.25 -26.82 -4.86
CA ARG A 198 17.55 -27.56 -4.78
C ARG A 198 17.73 -28.37 -3.49
N ALA A 199 17.05 -28.04 -2.42
CA ALA A 199 17.07 -28.78 -1.15
C ALA A 199 16.27 -30.09 -1.17
N GLY A 200 15.61 -30.42 -2.29
CA GLY A 200 14.72 -31.58 -2.39
C GLY A 200 13.39 -31.37 -1.67
N GLY A 201 12.58 -32.42 -1.61
CA GLY A 201 11.29 -32.44 -0.92
C GLY A 201 10.14 -32.89 -1.81
N ARG A 202 8.91 -32.84 -1.27
CA ARG A 202 7.70 -33.19 -2.02
C ARG A 202 7.27 -31.99 -2.91
N PRO A 203 6.78 -32.23 -4.14
CA PRO A 203 6.19 -31.17 -4.97
C PRO A 203 5.11 -30.38 -4.18
N ALA A 204 5.13 -29.07 -4.27
CA ALA A 204 4.24 -28.20 -3.55
C ALA A 204 2.99 -27.86 -4.39
N ALA A 205 1.80 -28.01 -3.80
CA ALA A 205 0.56 -27.60 -4.44
C ALA A 205 0.54 -26.08 -4.70
N VAL A 206 0.02 -25.69 -5.86
CA VAL A 206 -0.07 -24.32 -6.32
C VAL A 206 -1.52 -23.81 -6.17
N TYR A 207 -1.64 -22.60 -5.66
CA TYR A 207 -2.91 -21.92 -5.38
C TYR A 207 -2.98 -20.59 -6.12
N ARG A 208 -4.17 -20.03 -6.20
CA ARG A 208 -4.45 -18.64 -6.58
C ARG A 208 -5.53 -18.05 -5.67
N PHE A 209 -5.66 -16.74 -5.63
CA PHE A 209 -6.82 -16.10 -5.03
C PHE A 209 -8.06 -16.31 -5.89
N GLY A 210 -9.19 -16.60 -5.27
CA GLY A 210 -10.47 -16.83 -5.95
C GLY A 210 -11.07 -15.56 -6.56
N SER A 211 -10.79 -14.40 -5.95
CA SER A 211 -11.27 -13.09 -6.41
C SER A 211 -10.12 -12.08 -6.43
N LYS A 212 -10.16 -11.17 -7.41
CA LYS A 212 -9.26 -9.99 -7.53
C LYS A 212 -9.96 -8.70 -7.08
N ARG A 213 -11.13 -8.81 -6.43
CA ARG A 213 -11.85 -7.69 -5.79
C ARG A 213 -11.74 -7.83 -4.30
N LEU A 214 -11.69 -6.69 -3.60
CA LEU A 214 -11.66 -6.69 -2.14
C LEU A 214 -12.99 -7.19 -1.57
N GLU A 215 -12.92 -8.22 -0.74
CA GLU A 215 -14.06 -8.86 -0.09
C GLU A 215 -13.76 -9.05 1.39
N ILE A 216 -14.76 -8.84 2.25
CA ILE A 216 -14.71 -9.20 3.67
C ILE A 216 -14.95 -10.70 3.76
N THR A 217 -13.98 -11.44 4.26
CA THR A 217 -14.00 -12.91 4.32
C THR A 217 -14.15 -13.45 5.74
N ASP A 218 -14.02 -12.59 6.75
CA ASP A 218 -14.27 -12.92 8.16
C ASP A 218 -15.07 -11.78 8.81
N GLN A 219 -16.37 -11.91 8.81
CA GLN A 219 -17.28 -10.91 9.38
C GLN A 219 -17.14 -10.79 10.91
N PHE A 220 -16.74 -11.86 11.60
CA PHE A 220 -16.55 -11.84 13.05
C PHE A 220 -15.24 -11.17 13.49
N ALA A 221 -14.21 -11.13 12.63
CA ALA A 221 -12.98 -10.43 12.96
C ALA A 221 -13.19 -8.92 13.13
N VAL A 222 -14.17 -8.35 12.43
CA VAL A 222 -14.53 -6.91 12.52
C VAL A 222 -15.13 -6.55 13.89
N LEU A 223 -15.69 -7.53 14.61
CA LEU A 223 -16.32 -7.34 15.93
C LEU A 223 -15.36 -7.66 17.10
N ARG A 224 -14.12 -8.03 16.83
CA ARG A 224 -13.15 -8.27 17.90
C ARG A 224 -12.70 -6.93 18.49
N PRO A 225 -12.70 -6.79 19.84
CA PRO A 225 -12.10 -5.62 20.47
C PRO A 225 -10.61 -5.53 20.08
N PRO A 226 -10.06 -4.32 19.97
CA PRO A 226 -8.63 -4.16 19.80
C PRO A 226 -7.91 -4.77 21.00
N GLY A 227 -6.94 -5.64 20.74
CA GLY A 227 -6.07 -6.24 21.76
C GLY A 227 -5.03 -5.26 22.27
#